data_e6abfbfd851d25f3c2ac2cc4ff531547
#
_entry.id   e6abfbfd851d25f3c2ac2cc4ff531547
#
_cell.length_a   1.000
_cell.length_b   1.000
_cell.length_c   1.000
_cell.angle_alpha   90.00
_cell.angle_beta   90.00
_cell.angle_gamma   90.00
#
_symmetry.space_group_name_H-M   'P 1'
#
loop_
_entity.id
_entity.type
_entity.pdbx_description
1 polymer ?
#
loop_
_entity_poly.entity_id
_entity_poly.type
_entity_poly.pdbx_seq_one_letter_code
_entity_poly.pdbx_strand_id
1 'polypeptide(L)'
;PTAFMSGIVGRFFKQFGWTASLAVFASLVVARMLTPMMAAYLLAPRTHEAREPGWLRLYMRGVRWVLAHRRQTVIYAVLFFVLSLALSSMLPSAFVPADDNDQTQVTLTLGPGATLEQTERLAEQAREKLVKLPHVKRVYTAIGAGSGDAFSGNVQTTNSATLTIDMGARAHRPFKKMVEQSMREALEDLPGARVKLGLGGNGEQYVVAVTGNDQTRLTLAARAIEKDLRTLRGVGNITSSANLVRTEVIVQPKAAQAATLGVTPQAISDALRIATQGDYTQQLPKLNLEQRQLDIVVRLNRDARLSMEALKRIPVQGSDGTVMLGQVAELSLGGGPAIISRYDRDRSITLTIELAEKGLGEVKEAVSNLPSVRQLPDGVHLQDRGDAEMMAEMFSGFVMAMLAGVLCIWAVLVLLFKSFLHPVTILSALPLAIGGSFVSLLLAKYDLSLPVLIGLVTLMGIVTKNSILLVE
;
A
#
# COMPACT_ATOMS: atom_id res chain seq x y z
N PRO A 1 22.91 -0.65 -12.95
CA PRO A 1 21.70 -0.03 -13.51
C PRO A 1 20.60 0.17 -12.49
N THR A 2 20.33 -0.81 -11.62
CA THR A 2 19.27 -0.73 -10.60
C THR A 2 19.45 0.42 -9.60
N ALA A 3 20.69 0.84 -9.31
CA ALA A 3 20.99 1.97 -8.44
C ALA A 3 20.54 3.34 -9.01
N PHE A 4 20.20 3.38 -10.29
CA PHE A 4 19.77 4.61 -10.98
C PHE A 4 18.25 4.65 -11.22
N MET A 5 17.50 3.71 -10.67
CA MET A 5 16.04 3.74 -10.73
C MET A 5 15.49 4.93 -9.92
N SER A 6 14.44 5.56 -10.41
CA SER A 6 13.73 6.67 -9.75
C SER A 6 12.60 6.18 -8.85
N GLY A 7 11.96 7.10 -8.12
CA GLY A 7 10.80 6.81 -7.27
C GLY A 7 11.14 6.17 -5.92
N ILE A 8 10.10 5.70 -5.23
CA ILE A 8 10.22 5.04 -3.92
C ILE A 8 10.98 3.73 -4.06
N VAL A 9 10.65 2.97 -5.09
CA VAL A 9 11.30 1.68 -5.43
C VAL A 9 12.80 1.88 -5.68
N GLY A 10 13.18 2.96 -6.37
CA GLY A 10 14.58 3.31 -6.62
C GLY A 10 15.40 3.54 -5.36
N ARG A 11 14.79 4.04 -4.27
CA ARG A 11 15.50 4.21 -2.98
C ARG A 11 15.94 2.87 -2.39
N PHE A 12 15.09 1.84 -2.47
CA PHE A 12 15.45 0.49 -2.03
C PHE A 12 16.54 -0.12 -2.91
N PHE A 13 16.38 -0.04 -4.22
CA PHE A 13 17.37 -0.57 -5.16
C PHE A 13 18.71 0.17 -5.12
N LYS A 14 18.72 1.46 -4.82
CA LYS A 14 19.95 2.24 -4.67
C LYS A 14 20.81 1.73 -3.50
N GLN A 15 20.21 1.51 -2.34
CA GLN A 15 20.91 0.98 -1.17
C GLN A 15 21.47 -0.41 -1.45
N PHE A 16 20.62 -1.29 -2.02
CA PHE A 16 21.03 -2.63 -2.42
C PHE A 16 22.15 -2.59 -3.47
N GLY A 17 22.02 -1.78 -4.51
CA GLY A 17 22.98 -1.68 -5.60
C GLY A 17 24.37 -1.26 -5.12
N TRP A 18 24.46 -0.27 -4.24
CA TRP A 18 25.74 0.13 -3.63
C TRP A 18 26.32 -0.95 -2.74
N THR A 19 25.51 -1.57 -1.88
CA THR A 19 25.96 -2.64 -0.98
C THR A 19 26.48 -3.84 -1.77
N ALA A 20 25.73 -4.27 -2.80
CA ALA A 20 26.13 -5.38 -3.66
C ALA A 20 27.42 -5.06 -4.44
N SER A 21 27.55 -3.83 -4.98
CA SER A 21 28.76 -3.41 -5.71
C SER A 21 29.99 -3.42 -4.82
N LEU A 22 29.88 -2.90 -3.59
CA LEU A 22 30.98 -2.90 -2.61
C LEU A 22 31.35 -4.32 -2.18
N ALA A 23 30.35 -5.20 -1.96
CA ALA A 23 30.58 -6.59 -1.61
C ALA A 23 31.29 -7.37 -2.74
N VAL A 24 30.87 -7.16 -3.99
CA VAL A 24 31.52 -7.75 -5.18
C VAL A 24 32.94 -7.23 -5.33
N PHE A 25 33.17 -5.93 -5.14
CA PHE A 25 34.52 -5.34 -5.16
C PHE A 25 35.43 -5.94 -4.09
N ALA A 26 34.94 -6.03 -2.85
CA ALA A 26 35.69 -6.68 -1.76
C ALA A 26 36.00 -8.15 -2.07
N SER A 27 35.02 -8.88 -2.62
CA SER A 27 35.22 -10.26 -3.07
C SER A 27 36.29 -10.39 -4.16
N LEU A 28 36.33 -9.42 -5.09
CA LEU A 28 37.37 -9.39 -6.13
C LEU A 28 38.77 -9.19 -5.53
N VAL A 29 38.92 -8.27 -4.58
CA VAL A 29 40.18 -8.03 -3.87
C VAL A 29 40.64 -9.28 -3.14
N VAL A 30 39.74 -9.93 -2.39
CA VAL A 30 40.05 -11.22 -1.70
C VAL A 30 40.46 -12.30 -2.69
N ALA A 31 39.71 -12.48 -3.79
CA ALA A 31 40.00 -13.54 -4.76
C ALA A 31 41.32 -13.31 -5.52
N ARG A 32 41.70 -12.06 -5.76
CA ARG A 32 42.93 -11.72 -6.53
C ARG A 32 44.19 -11.60 -5.65
N MET A 33 44.05 -11.25 -4.37
CA MET A 33 45.17 -11.01 -3.48
C MET A 33 45.29 -12.08 -2.39
N LEU A 34 44.20 -12.30 -1.60
CA LEU A 34 44.26 -13.17 -0.43
C LEU A 34 44.28 -14.64 -0.80
N THR A 35 43.41 -15.06 -1.73
CA THR A 35 43.29 -16.48 -2.09
C THR A 35 44.57 -17.07 -2.72
N PRO A 36 45.26 -16.42 -3.69
CA PRO A 36 46.52 -16.93 -4.23
C PRO A 36 47.63 -16.95 -3.16
N MET A 37 47.68 -15.91 -2.30
CA MET A 37 48.66 -15.83 -1.23
C MET A 37 48.46 -17.00 -0.23
N MET A 38 47.24 -17.21 0.24
CA MET A 38 46.90 -18.32 1.13
C MET A 38 47.17 -19.68 0.48
N ALA A 39 46.87 -19.83 -0.80
CA ALA A 39 47.12 -21.06 -1.54
C ALA A 39 48.63 -21.39 -1.57
N ALA A 40 49.46 -20.37 -1.81
CA ALA A 40 50.93 -20.54 -1.85
C ALA A 40 51.54 -20.94 -0.51
N TYR A 41 50.96 -20.44 0.64
CA TYR A 41 51.50 -20.72 1.97
C TYR A 41 50.86 -21.92 2.66
N LEU A 42 49.57 -22.22 2.40
CA LEU A 42 48.81 -23.22 3.13
C LEU A 42 48.60 -24.53 2.38
N LEU A 43 48.69 -24.56 1.07
CA LEU A 43 48.45 -25.77 0.27
C LEU A 43 49.74 -26.55 0.14
N ALA A 44 49.76 -27.75 0.71
CA ALA A 44 50.81 -28.71 0.46
C ALA A 44 50.66 -29.35 -0.94
N PRO A 45 51.76 -29.62 -1.66
CA PRO A 45 51.71 -30.32 -2.96
C PRO A 45 51.07 -31.70 -2.77
N ARG A 46 49.97 -31.95 -3.47
CA ARG A 46 49.29 -33.27 -3.47
C ARG A 46 50.08 -34.27 -4.31
N THR A 47 50.56 -35.29 -3.67
CA THR A 47 51.32 -36.37 -4.31
C THR A 47 50.45 -37.59 -4.67
N HIS A 48 49.17 -37.59 -4.35
CA HIS A 48 48.29 -38.74 -4.61
C HIS A 48 47.13 -38.34 -5.54
N GLU A 49 46.88 -39.13 -6.59
CA GLU A 49 45.68 -39.08 -7.41
C GLU A 49 44.45 -39.34 -6.51
N ALA A 50 43.62 -38.32 -6.37
CA ALA A 50 42.41 -38.44 -5.59
C ALA A 50 41.44 -39.44 -6.28
N ARG A 51 41.02 -40.47 -5.55
CA ARG A 51 39.99 -41.41 -5.99
C ARG A 51 38.71 -40.61 -6.33
N GLU A 52 38.29 -40.68 -7.60
CA GLU A 52 37.09 -39.98 -8.05
C GLU A 52 35.86 -40.47 -7.27
N PRO A 53 35.15 -39.58 -6.53
CA PRO A 53 33.94 -39.93 -5.80
C PRO A 53 32.82 -40.35 -6.78
N GLY A 54 31.96 -41.27 -6.37
CA GLY A 54 30.91 -41.85 -7.25
C GLY A 54 29.97 -40.81 -7.86
N TRP A 55 29.69 -39.73 -7.17
CA TRP A 55 28.87 -38.62 -7.66
C TRP A 55 29.53 -37.87 -8.84
N LEU A 56 30.86 -37.76 -8.84
CA LEU A 56 31.59 -37.12 -9.92
C LEU A 56 31.46 -37.94 -11.23
N ARG A 57 31.49 -39.28 -11.15
CA ARG A 57 31.26 -40.13 -12.31
C ARG A 57 29.85 -40.00 -12.91
N LEU A 58 28.83 -39.82 -12.03
CA LEU A 58 27.47 -39.57 -12.48
C LEU A 58 27.36 -38.20 -13.19
N TYR A 59 27.95 -37.16 -12.59
CA TYR A 59 28.02 -35.82 -13.18
C TYR A 59 28.72 -35.84 -14.55
N MET A 60 29.90 -36.45 -14.63
CA MET A 60 30.65 -36.55 -15.89
C MET A 60 29.92 -37.37 -16.98
N ARG A 61 29.09 -38.34 -16.59
CA ARG A 61 28.22 -39.04 -17.53
C ARG A 61 27.16 -38.11 -18.10
N GLY A 62 26.52 -37.27 -17.27
CA GLY A 62 25.58 -36.25 -17.71
C GLY A 62 26.22 -35.23 -18.64
N VAL A 63 27.40 -34.70 -18.30
CA VAL A 63 28.14 -33.74 -19.14
C VAL A 63 28.47 -34.35 -20.50
N ARG A 64 28.96 -35.58 -20.56
CA ARG A 64 29.26 -36.29 -21.83
C ARG A 64 28.01 -36.48 -22.69
N TRP A 65 26.86 -36.79 -22.06
CA TRP A 65 25.60 -36.93 -22.79
C TRP A 65 25.14 -35.59 -23.38
N VAL A 66 25.19 -34.50 -22.63
CA VAL A 66 24.86 -33.13 -23.07
C VAL A 66 25.73 -32.71 -24.24
N LEU A 67 27.05 -32.94 -24.15
CA LEU A 67 27.99 -32.62 -25.24
C LEU A 67 27.77 -33.46 -26.50
N ALA A 68 27.38 -34.74 -26.34
CA ALA A 68 27.08 -35.62 -27.48
C ALA A 68 25.76 -35.24 -28.18
N HIS A 69 24.78 -34.72 -27.43
CA HIS A 69 23.42 -34.40 -27.93
C HIS A 69 23.15 -32.90 -27.95
N ARG A 70 24.05 -32.10 -28.51
CA ARG A 70 24.01 -30.63 -28.46
C ARG A 70 22.68 -30.03 -28.89
N ARG A 71 22.07 -30.48 -30.00
CA ARG A 71 20.78 -29.97 -30.51
C ARG A 71 19.65 -30.25 -29.54
N GLN A 72 19.57 -31.46 -28.97
CA GLN A 72 18.54 -31.83 -28.01
C GLN A 72 18.68 -31.03 -26.71
N THR A 73 19.91 -30.81 -26.25
CA THR A 73 20.17 -29.98 -25.04
C THR A 73 19.71 -28.57 -25.23
N VAL A 74 19.94 -27.94 -26.37
CA VAL A 74 19.45 -26.59 -26.66
C VAL A 74 17.93 -26.57 -26.72
N ILE A 75 17.29 -27.56 -27.35
CA ILE A 75 15.83 -27.66 -27.40
C ILE A 75 15.25 -27.79 -25.99
N TYR A 76 15.79 -28.66 -25.14
CA TYR A 76 15.33 -28.81 -23.75
C TYR A 76 15.57 -27.57 -22.94
N ALA A 77 16.67 -26.84 -23.12
CA ALA A 77 16.95 -25.59 -22.44
C ALA A 77 15.93 -24.49 -22.82
N VAL A 78 15.65 -24.36 -24.13
CA VAL A 78 14.64 -23.40 -24.60
C VAL A 78 13.25 -23.80 -24.14
N LEU A 79 12.90 -25.09 -24.23
CA LEU A 79 11.60 -25.58 -23.73
C LEU A 79 11.43 -25.33 -22.25
N PHE A 80 12.44 -25.60 -21.43
CA PHE A 80 12.45 -25.33 -20.01
C PHE A 80 12.25 -23.85 -19.73
N PHE A 81 12.95 -22.97 -20.44
CA PHE A 81 12.80 -21.51 -20.27
C PHE A 81 11.39 -21.02 -20.64
N VAL A 82 10.86 -21.48 -21.80
CA VAL A 82 9.50 -21.11 -22.22
C VAL A 82 8.46 -21.61 -21.22
N LEU A 83 8.62 -22.86 -20.76
CA LEU A 83 7.70 -23.42 -19.74
C LEU A 83 7.81 -22.67 -18.42
N SER A 84 9.00 -22.34 -17.96
CA SER A 84 9.20 -21.57 -16.73
C SER A 84 8.64 -20.15 -16.82
N LEU A 85 8.71 -19.53 -18.00
CA LEU A 85 8.11 -18.24 -18.26
C LEU A 85 6.57 -18.33 -18.26
N ALA A 86 6.00 -19.40 -18.84
CA ALA A 86 4.56 -19.65 -18.75
C ALA A 86 4.13 -19.92 -17.30
N LEU A 87 4.92 -20.64 -16.50
CA LEU A 87 4.65 -20.87 -15.08
C LEU A 87 4.76 -19.59 -14.25
N SER A 88 5.59 -18.61 -14.66
CA SER A 88 5.70 -17.35 -13.93
C SER A 88 4.39 -16.53 -13.91
N SER A 89 3.51 -16.71 -14.90
CA SER A 89 2.18 -16.09 -14.91
C SER A 89 1.24 -16.64 -13.85
N MET A 90 1.54 -17.81 -13.28
CA MET A 90 0.77 -18.40 -12.17
C MET A 90 1.29 -17.95 -10.78
N LEU A 91 2.41 -17.20 -10.72
CA LEU A 91 2.94 -16.70 -9.46
C LEU A 91 2.12 -15.51 -8.99
N PRO A 92 1.61 -15.53 -7.77
CA PRO A 92 0.98 -14.35 -7.18
C PRO A 92 2.00 -13.21 -7.13
N SER A 93 1.54 -12.00 -7.38
CA SER A 93 2.40 -10.81 -7.33
C SER A 93 1.98 -9.89 -6.19
N ALA A 94 2.96 -9.42 -5.44
CA ALA A 94 2.78 -8.47 -4.35
C ALA A 94 3.92 -7.44 -4.35
N PHE A 95 3.66 -6.22 -3.88
CA PHE A 95 4.74 -5.24 -3.72
C PHE A 95 5.70 -5.67 -2.62
N VAL A 96 5.17 -5.95 -1.45
CA VAL A 96 5.88 -6.53 -0.29
C VAL A 96 5.14 -7.80 0.12
N PRO A 97 5.84 -8.89 0.45
CA PRO A 97 5.19 -10.10 0.94
C PRO A 97 4.44 -9.81 2.23
N ALA A 98 3.31 -10.50 2.45
CA ALA A 98 2.55 -10.38 3.68
C ALA A 98 3.46 -10.67 4.88
N ASP A 99 3.50 -9.72 5.82
CA ASP A 99 4.29 -9.86 7.03
C ASP A 99 3.58 -10.74 8.07
N ASP A 100 4.35 -11.32 8.96
CA ASP A 100 3.85 -12.11 10.10
C ASP A 100 4.32 -11.49 11.41
N ASN A 101 4.13 -10.16 11.53
CA ASN A 101 4.49 -9.39 12.71
C ASN A 101 3.60 -9.76 13.90
N ASP A 102 4.12 -9.53 15.10
CA ASP A 102 3.42 -9.81 16.36
C ASP A 102 2.26 -8.84 16.64
N GLN A 103 2.11 -7.82 15.81
CA GLN A 103 1.07 -6.80 15.94
C GLN A 103 0.18 -6.73 14.70
N THR A 104 -1.10 -6.45 14.95
CA THR A 104 -2.06 -6.07 13.91
C THR A 104 -2.91 -4.91 14.39
N GLN A 105 -3.69 -4.34 13.50
CA GLN A 105 -4.50 -3.16 13.76
C GLN A 105 -5.93 -3.37 13.24
N VAL A 106 -6.90 -2.96 14.05
CA VAL A 106 -8.30 -2.87 13.64
C VAL A 106 -8.70 -1.42 13.64
N THR A 107 -9.10 -0.92 12.47
CA THR A 107 -9.64 0.44 12.34
C THR A 107 -11.15 0.38 12.21
N LEU A 108 -11.83 1.05 13.12
CA LEU A 108 -13.28 1.23 13.11
C LEU A 108 -13.59 2.61 12.57
N THR A 109 -14.43 2.70 11.54
CA THR A 109 -14.89 3.99 11.01
C THR A 109 -16.41 4.02 11.04
N LEU A 110 -16.95 4.97 11.79
CA LEU A 110 -18.38 5.22 11.87
C LEU A 110 -18.81 6.19 10.75
N GLY A 111 -20.10 6.35 10.58
CA GLY A 111 -20.64 7.34 9.65
C GLY A 111 -20.13 8.76 9.94
N PRO A 112 -20.02 9.62 8.91
CA PRO A 112 -19.67 11.03 9.10
C PRO A 112 -20.67 11.71 10.02
N GLY A 113 -20.17 12.44 11.02
CA GLY A 113 -21.00 13.08 12.04
C GLY A 113 -21.19 12.28 13.32
N ALA A 114 -20.64 11.07 13.41
CA ALA A 114 -20.62 10.33 14.67
C ALA A 114 -19.83 11.09 15.74
N THR A 115 -20.37 11.07 16.96
CA THR A 115 -19.75 11.75 18.11
C THR A 115 -18.61 10.90 18.68
N LEU A 116 -17.68 11.56 19.37
CA LEU A 116 -16.59 10.86 20.06
C LEU A 116 -17.10 9.77 21.00
N GLU A 117 -18.18 10.04 21.75
CA GLU A 117 -18.80 9.09 22.68
C GLU A 117 -19.43 7.87 21.99
N GLN A 118 -19.98 8.07 20.76
CA GLN A 118 -20.49 6.95 19.96
C GLN A 118 -19.34 6.07 19.48
N THR A 119 -18.25 6.69 19.05
CA THR A 119 -17.04 6.00 18.60
C THR A 119 -16.38 5.24 19.76
N GLU A 120 -16.32 5.86 20.95
CA GLU A 120 -15.79 5.25 22.17
C GLU A 120 -16.59 3.99 22.57
N ARG A 121 -17.91 4.11 22.64
CA ARG A 121 -18.78 2.95 22.98
C ARG A 121 -18.58 1.79 22.02
N LEU A 122 -18.50 2.08 20.72
CA LEU A 122 -18.30 1.03 19.72
C LEU A 122 -16.89 0.43 19.76
N ALA A 123 -15.89 1.27 19.99
CA ALA A 123 -14.51 0.81 20.14
C ALA A 123 -14.36 -0.09 21.38
N GLU A 124 -15.06 0.22 22.49
CA GLU A 124 -15.05 -0.62 23.69
C GLU A 124 -15.74 -1.95 23.44
N GLN A 125 -16.89 -1.99 22.75
CA GLN A 125 -17.54 -3.23 22.36
C GLN A 125 -16.63 -4.11 21.46
N ALA A 126 -15.92 -3.49 20.53
CA ALA A 126 -14.95 -4.20 19.72
C ALA A 126 -13.79 -4.75 20.57
N ARG A 127 -13.26 -3.94 21.48
CA ARG A 127 -12.18 -4.35 22.39
C ARG A 127 -12.60 -5.55 23.24
N GLU A 128 -13.80 -5.54 23.81
CA GLU A 128 -14.34 -6.63 24.62
C GLU A 128 -14.46 -7.96 23.84
N LYS A 129 -14.84 -7.89 22.56
CA LYS A 129 -14.90 -9.06 21.69
C LYS A 129 -13.51 -9.57 21.36
N LEU A 130 -12.57 -8.66 21.01
CA LEU A 130 -11.21 -9.02 20.63
C LEU A 130 -10.38 -9.62 21.76
N VAL A 131 -10.51 -9.10 22.99
CA VAL A 131 -9.76 -9.61 24.16
C VAL A 131 -10.14 -11.06 24.50
N LYS A 132 -11.33 -11.51 24.11
CA LYS A 132 -11.80 -12.90 24.34
C LYS A 132 -11.20 -13.90 23.35
N LEU A 133 -10.58 -13.43 22.25
CA LEU A 133 -10.02 -14.30 21.23
C LEU A 133 -8.69 -14.94 21.69
N PRO A 134 -8.45 -16.20 21.31
CA PRO A 134 -7.15 -16.81 21.53
C PRO A 134 -6.06 -16.02 20.77
N HIS A 135 -4.87 -15.99 21.32
CA HIS A 135 -3.71 -15.29 20.76
C HIS A 135 -3.77 -13.75 20.77
N VAL A 136 -4.75 -13.12 21.43
CA VAL A 136 -4.77 -11.68 21.73
C VAL A 136 -4.24 -11.46 23.14
N LYS A 137 -3.12 -10.76 23.26
CA LYS A 137 -2.49 -10.48 24.57
C LYS A 137 -2.90 -9.10 25.11
N ARG A 138 -2.87 -8.11 24.27
CA ARG A 138 -3.19 -6.71 24.63
C ARG A 138 -3.86 -6.01 23.47
N VAL A 139 -4.79 -5.13 23.80
CA VAL A 139 -5.46 -4.26 22.86
C VAL A 139 -5.28 -2.81 23.34
N TYR A 140 -4.64 -2.00 22.53
CA TYR A 140 -4.49 -0.57 22.74
C TYR A 140 -5.48 0.16 21.84
N THR A 141 -6.34 0.99 22.42
CA THR A 141 -7.38 1.70 21.68
C THR A 141 -7.07 3.20 21.64
N ALA A 142 -6.98 3.76 20.45
CA ALA A 142 -6.87 5.19 20.20
C ALA A 142 -8.13 5.66 19.47
N ILE A 143 -8.81 6.68 20.02
CA ILE A 143 -10.06 7.20 19.49
C ILE A 143 -9.83 8.63 19.02
N GLY A 144 -10.33 8.97 17.82
CA GLY A 144 -10.13 10.29 17.24
C GLY A 144 -8.74 10.53 16.62
N ALA A 145 -7.81 9.62 16.83
CA ALA A 145 -6.56 9.60 16.09
C ALA A 145 -6.86 8.97 14.74
N GLY A 146 -6.83 9.74 13.66
CA GLY A 146 -6.97 9.17 12.33
C GLY A 146 -5.85 8.14 12.10
N SER A 147 -6.20 6.92 11.76
CA SER A 147 -5.25 6.01 11.12
C SER A 147 -4.98 6.60 9.73
N GLY A 148 -4.01 7.50 9.66
CA GLY A 148 -3.61 8.04 8.37
C GLY A 148 -3.06 6.90 7.52
N ASP A 149 -3.69 6.60 6.40
CA ASP A 149 -2.93 6.08 5.28
C ASP A 149 -1.76 7.06 5.11
N ALA A 150 -0.56 6.53 4.88
CA ALA A 150 0.67 7.34 4.77
C ALA A 150 0.55 8.51 3.77
N PHE A 151 -0.49 8.51 2.95
CA PHE A 151 -0.80 9.50 1.92
C PHE A 151 -1.92 10.49 2.29
N SER A 152 -2.69 10.27 3.37
CA SER A 152 -3.88 11.07 3.69
C SER A 152 -3.67 12.15 4.74
N GLY A 153 -2.48 12.21 5.36
CA GLY A 153 -2.22 13.12 6.48
C GLY A 153 -2.96 12.71 7.76
N ASN A 154 -2.47 13.16 8.90
CA ASN A 154 -3.04 12.86 10.22
C ASN A 154 -4.26 13.76 10.48
N VAL A 155 -5.40 13.46 9.86
CA VAL A 155 -6.65 14.17 10.12
C VAL A 155 -7.31 13.55 11.35
N GLN A 156 -7.38 14.29 12.44
CA GLN A 156 -8.14 13.87 13.62
C GLN A 156 -9.63 13.85 13.28
N THR A 157 -10.23 12.67 13.33
CA THR A 157 -11.65 12.47 13.03
C THR A 157 -12.34 11.79 14.21
N THR A 158 -13.37 12.43 14.73
CA THR A 158 -14.13 11.92 15.89
C THR A 158 -14.84 10.59 15.62
N ASN A 159 -15.04 10.24 14.37
CA ASN A 159 -15.74 9.03 13.91
C ASN A 159 -14.81 7.85 13.62
N SER A 160 -13.55 7.90 14.01
CA SER A 160 -12.58 6.82 13.79
C SER A 160 -11.96 6.37 15.10
N ALA A 161 -11.80 5.07 15.27
CA ALA A 161 -11.05 4.45 16.35
C ALA A 161 -10.08 3.41 15.77
N THR A 162 -8.90 3.36 16.35
CA THR A 162 -7.86 2.41 15.97
C THR A 162 -7.50 1.55 17.17
N LEU A 163 -7.64 0.24 17.01
CA LEU A 163 -7.27 -0.75 18.02
C LEU A 163 -6.00 -1.45 17.55
N THR A 164 -4.89 -1.20 18.23
CA THR A 164 -3.62 -1.92 17.99
C THR A 164 -3.58 -3.15 18.88
N ILE A 165 -3.41 -4.30 18.28
CA ILE A 165 -3.53 -5.61 18.91
C ILE A 165 -2.15 -6.27 18.94
N ASP A 166 -1.70 -6.63 20.13
CA ASP A 166 -0.51 -7.46 20.34
C ASP A 166 -0.94 -8.93 20.39
N MET A 167 -0.51 -9.71 19.39
CA MET A 167 -0.81 -11.13 19.26
C MET A 167 0.25 -12.03 19.92
N GLY A 168 1.33 -11.44 20.37
CA GLY A 168 2.47 -12.17 20.92
C GLY A 168 3.36 -12.85 19.89
N ALA A 169 4.43 -13.50 20.38
CA ALA A 169 5.49 -14.01 19.52
C ALA A 169 5.00 -15.06 18.51
N ARG A 170 5.49 -14.98 17.29
CA ARG A 170 5.19 -15.87 16.16
C ARG A 170 5.31 -17.36 16.51
N ALA A 171 6.24 -17.74 17.37
CA ALA A 171 6.46 -19.13 17.74
C ALA A 171 5.29 -19.80 18.49
N HIS A 172 4.35 -19.01 19.03
CA HIS A 172 3.25 -19.49 19.88
C HIS A 172 1.86 -19.20 19.30
N ARG A 173 1.76 -18.79 18.04
CA ARG A 173 0.48 -18.51 17.39
C ARG A 173 0.46 -19.02 15.94
N PRO A 174 -0.74 -19.23 15.37
CA PRO A 174 -0.92 -19.43 13.94
C PRO A 174 -0.43 -18.22 13.14
N PHE A 175 -0.34 -18.35 11.83
CA PHE A 175 -0.04 -17.24 10.94
C PHE A 175 -0.98 -16.06 11.20
N LYS A 176 -0.43 -14.82 11.19
CA LYS A 176 -1.17 -13.56 11.40
C LYS A 176 -2.50 -13.53 10.65
N LYS A 177 -2.51 -13.93 9.39
CA LYS A 177 -3.71 -13.96 8.52
C LYS A 177 -4.84 -14.83 9.09
N MET A 178 -4.52 -15.95 9.76
CA MET A 178 -5.52 -16.80 10.39
C MET A 178 -6.11 -16.17 11.66
N VAL A 179 -5.26 -15.49 12.44
CA VAL A 179 -5.72 -14.76 13.63
C VAL A 179 -6.58 -13.56 13.22
N GLU A 180 -6.21 -12.85 12.17
CA GLU A 180 -7.00 -11.76 11.61
C GLU A 180 -8.35 -12.22 11.08
N GLN A 181 -8.42 -13.43 10.51
CA GLN A 181 -9.67 -14.02 10.07
C GLN A 181 -10.63 -14.25 11.26
N SER A 182 -10.14 -14.81 12.37
CA SER A 182 -10.96 -14.96 13.59
C SER A 182 -11.38 -13.61 14.19
N MET A 183 -10.53 -12.57 14.09
CA MET A 183 -10.91 -11.22 14.50
C MET A 183 -12.02 -10.65 13.60
N ARG A 184 -11.95 -10.89 12.29
CA ARG A 184 -12.97 -10.46 11.32
C ARG A 184 -14.33 -11.08 11.64
N GLU A 185 -14.35 -12.37 11.86
CA GLU A 185 -15.57 -13.12 12.23
C GLU A 185 -16.18 -12.61 13.55
N ALA A 186 -15.34 -12.33 14.55
CA ALA A 186 -15.80 -11.79 15.84
C ALA A 186 -16.37 -10.36 15.74
N LEU A 187 -15.93 -9.59 14.74
CA LEU A 187 -16.33 -8.19 14.55
C LEU A 187 -17.43 -8.02 13.48
N GLU A 188 -17.85 -9.08 12.80
CA GLU A 188 -18.88 -9.03 11.76
C GLU A 188 -20.21 -8.48 12.27
N ASP A 189 -20.58 -8.80 13.51
CA ASP A 189 -21.82 -8.36 14.16
C ASP A 189 -21.75 -6.96 14.81
N LEU A 190 -20.77 -6.12 14.47
CA LEU A 190 -20.69 -4.75 15.01
C LEU A 190 -21.56 -3.80 14.18
N PRO A 191 -22.73 -3.35 14.69
CA PRO A 191 -23.62 -2.50 13.93
C PRO A 191 -23.07 -1.07 13.81
N GLY A 192 -23.16 -0.51 12.60
CA GLY A 192 -22.89 0.92 12.37
C GLY A 192 -21.42 1.32 12.20
N ALA A 193 -20.48 0.39 12.24
CA ALA A 193 -19.07 0.64 11.90
C ALA A 193 -18.62 -0.12 10.65
N ARG A 194 -17.72 0.52 9.92
CA ARG A 194 -16.88 -0.16 8.95
C ARG A 194 -15.62 -0.65 9.66
N VAL A 195 -15.38 -1.94 9.60
CA VAL A 195 -14.23 -2.58 10.23
C VAL A 195 -13.18 -2.83 9.15
N LYS A 196 -11.97 -2.33 9.36
CA LYS A 196 -10.80 -2.62 8.53
C LYS A 196 -9.77 -3.32 9.40
N LEU A 197 -9.28 -4.48 8.97
CA LEU A 197 -8.22 -5.23 9.62
C LEU A 197 -6.89 -5.08 8.89
N GLY A 198 -5.80 -5.12 9.65
CA GLY A 198 -4.45 -4.98 9.17
C GLY A 198 -3.82 -3.65 9.52
N LEU A 199 -2.49 -3.60 9.52
CA LEU A 199 -1.72 -2.38 9.81
C LEU A 199 -1.89 -1.29 8.74
N GLY A 200 -2.69 -1.55 7.68
CA GLY A 200 -2.78 -0.69 6.52
C GLY A 200 -1.47 -0.65 5.73
N GLY A 201 -0.62 -1.66 5.98
CA GLY A 201 0.67 -1.83 5.34
C GLY A 201 0.54 -2.36 3.92
N ASN A 202 1.69 -2.41 3.28
CA ASN A 202 1.84 -2.87 1.91
C ASN A 202 1.32 -4.31 1.76
N GLY A 203 0.54 -4.56 0.72
CA GLY A 203 0.05 -5.90 0.36
C GLY A 203 -1.30 -6.31 0.96
N GLU A 204 -1.95 -5.48 1.78
CA GLU A 204 -3.22 -5.83 2.42
C GLU A 204 -4.46 -5.29 1.69
N GLN A 205 -4.29 -4.34 0.80
CA GLN A 205 -5.42 -3.70 0.10
C GLN A 205 -5.06 -3.29 -1.34
N TYR A 206 -6.05 -3.35 -2.20
CA TYR A 206 -6.00 -2.75 -3.53
C TYR A 206 -6.74 -1.43 -3.52
N VAL A 207 -6.04 -0.37 -3.87
CA VAL A 207 -6.57 0.99 -3.90
C VAL A 207 -6.63 1.49 -5.33
N VAL A 208 -7.78 1.97 -5.74
CA VAL A 208 -7.99 2.53 -7.06
C VAL A 208 -8.71 3.86 -6.99
N ALA A 209 -8.24 4.84 -7.74
CA ALA A 209 -8.88 6.14 -7.87
C ALA A 209 -9.66 6.20 -9.19
N VAL A 210 -10.93 6.54 -9.10
CA VAL A 210 -11.75 6.96 -10.23
C VAL A 210 -11.63 8.47 -10.32
N THR A 211 -11.10 8.99 -11.43
CA THR A 211 -10.84 10.42 -11.62
C THR A 211 -11.69 11.00 -12.75
N GLY A 212 -12.08 12.25 -12.62
CA GLY A 212 -12.86 12.93 -13.65
C GLY A 212 -13.28 14.34 -13.24
N ASN A 213 -13.55 15.19 -14.21
CA ASN A 213 -13.91 16.58 -13.95
C ASN A 213 -15.41 16.78 -13.64
N ASP A 214 -16.29 15.93 -14.21
CA ASP A 214 -17.73 15.98 -13.96
C ASP A 214 -18.10 15.16 -12.72
N GLN A 215 -18.56 15.84 -11.66
CA GLN A 215 -18.94 15.21 -10.41
C GLN A 215 -20.05 14.17 -10.55
N THR A 216 -21.01 14.42 -11.44
CA THR A 216 -22.18 13.54 -11.61
C THR A 216 -21.75 12.24 -12.28
N ARG A 217 -21.03 12.34 -13.40
CA ARG A 217 -20.49 11.19 -14.12
C ARG A 217 -19.52 10.38 -13.25
N LEU A 218 -18.63 11.07 -12.53
CA LEU A 218 -17.68 10.46 -11.60
C LEU A 218 -18.39 9.64 -10.51
N THR A 219 -19.42 10.22 -9.89
CA THR A 219 -20.18 9.55 -8.82
C THR A 219 -20.96 8.33 -9.37
N LEU A 220 -21.57 8.45 -10.54
CA LEU A 220 -22.28 7.34 -11.17
C LEU A 220 -21.33 6.21 -11.55
N ALA A 221 -20.18 6.52 -12.15
CA ALA A 221 -19.15 5.54 -12.49
C ALA A 221 -18.62 4.83 -11.23
N ALA A 222 -18.26 5.59 -10.18
CA ALA A 222 -17.76 5.03 -8.94
C ALA A 222 -18.77 4.09 -8.26
N ARG A 223 -20.07 4.42 -8.27
CA ARG A 223 -21.14 3.55 -7.75
C ARG A 223 -21.33 2.29 -8.59
N ALA A 224 -21.24 2.40 -9.93
CA ALA A 224 -21.32 1.24 -10.81
C ALA A 224 -20.15 0.28 -10.56
N ILE A 225 -18.93 0.80 -10.45
CA ILE A 225 -17.74 0.02 -10.12
C ILE A 225 -17.87 -0.60 -8.73
N GLU A 226 -18.30 0.15 -7.72
CA GLU A 226 -18.51 -0.38 -6.37
C GLU A 226 -19.52 -1.53 -6.34
N LYS A 227 -20.62 -1.42 -7.11
CA LYS A 227 -21.63 -2.48 -7.24
C LYS A 227 -21.01 -3.76 -7.84
N ASP A 228 -20.24 -3.62 -8.93
CA ASP A 228 -19.61 -4.76 -9.60
C ASP A 228 -18.52 -5.38 -8.71
N LEU A 229 -17.74 -4.55 -8.01
CA LEU A 229 -16.72 -5.02 -7.06
C LEU A 229 -17.31 -5.94 -6.00
N ARG A 230 -18.51 -5.63 -5.49
CA ARG A 230 -19.19 -6.45 -4.49
C ARG A 230 -19.60 -7.84 -4.98
N THR A 231 -19.55 -8.08 -6.31
CA THR A 231 -19.79 -9.41 -6.89
C THR A 231 -18.54 -10.29 -6.91
N LEU A 232 -17.36 -9.70 -6.68
CA LEU A 232 -16.10 -10.44 -6.67
C LEU A 232 -16.01 -11.33 -5.43
N ARG A 233 -15.66 -12.59 -5.65
CA ARG A 233 -15.40 -13.55 -4.56
C ARG A 233 -13.93 -13.53 -4.14
N GLY A 234 -13.67 -13.75 -2.86
CA GLY A 234 -12.30 -13.80 -2.30
C GLY A 234 -11.67 -12.43 -2.04
N VAL A 235 -12.48 -11.36 -2.06
CA VAL A 235 -12.12 -10.02 -1.58
C VAL A 235 -12.83 -9.75 -0.26
N GLY A 236 -12.21 -8.93 0.59
CA GLY A 236 -12.77 -8.50 1.86
C GLY A 236 -13.68 -7.28 1.72
N ASN A 237 -13.58 -6.36 2.68
CA ASN A 237 -14.41 -5.17 2.70
C ASN A 237 -14.07 -4.21 1.56
N ILE A 238 -15.11 -3.62 0.95
CA ILE A 238 -14.99 -2.63 -0.10
C ILE A 238 -15.50 -1.29 0.43
N THR A 239 -14.64 -0.29 0.41
CA THR A 239 -14.96 1.05 0.86
C THR A 239 -14.81 2.06 -0.26
N SER A 240 -15.73 3.04 -0.28
CA SER A 240 -15.74 4.14 -1.26
C SER A 240 -15.71 5.47 -0.53
N SER A 241 -14.87 6.39 -0.97
CA SER A 241 -14.86 7.76 -0.47
C SER A 241 -16.09 8.57 -0.89
N ALA A 242 -16.83 8.12 -1.92
CA ALA A 242 -18.07 8.75 -2.36
C ALA A 242 -19.21 8.63 -1.33
N ASN A 243 -19.15 7.64 -0.45
CA ASN A 243 -20.19 7.36 0.53
C ASN A 243 -20.04 8.18 1.84
N LEU A 244 -19.06 9.07 1.89
CA LEU A 244 -18.83 9.95 3.03
C LEU A 244 -19.66 11.23 2.89
N VAL A 245 -20.98 11.08 3.01
CA VAL A 245 -21.89 12.23 3.06
C VAL A 245 -22.07 12.64 4.51
N ARG A 246 -21.77 13.91 4.80
CA ARG A 246 -21.98 14.52 6.11
C ARG A 246 -23.31 15.26 6.11
N THR A 247 -24.12 15.05 7.14
CA THR A 247 -25.30 15.91 7.40
C THR A 247 -24.83 17.28 7.82
N GLU A 248 -25.28 18.33 7.12
CA GLU A 248 -24.91 19.71 7.35
C GLU A 248 -26.14 20.56 7.56
N VAL A 249 -26.01 21.59 8.39
CA VAL A 249 -27.01 22.65 8.50
C VAL A 249 -26.66 23.73 7.47
N ILE A 250 -27.50 23.85 6.47
CA ILE A 250 -27.36 24.88 5.41
C ILE A 250 -28.09 26.12 5.91
N VAL A 251 -27.37 27.25 5.94
CA VAL A 251 -27.91 28.54 6.33
C VAL A 251 -27.93 29.44 5.11
N GLN A 252 -29.15 29.78 4.63
CA GLN A 252 -29.35 30.67 3.49
C GLN A 252 -29.83 32.05 3.98
N PRO A 253 -29.02 33.10 3.83
CA PRO A 253 -29.45 34.45 4.18
C PRO A 253 -30.63 34.91 3.31
N LYS A 254 -31.65 35.47 3.95
CA LYS A 254 -32.77 36.14 3.26
C LYS A 254 -32.34 37.57 2.95
N ALA A 255 -31.74 37.77 1.77
CA ALA A 255 -31.02 39.01 1.43
C ALA A 255 -31.85 40.29 1.65
N ALA A 256 -33.13 40.31 1.24
CA ALA A 256 -33.99 41.49 1.45
C ALA A 256 -34.24 41.79 2.92
N GLN A 257 -34.58 40.80 3.74
CA GLN A 257 -34.83 40.95 5.16
C GLN A 257 -33.57 41.30 5.93
N ALA A 258 -32.44 40.66 5.62
CA ALA A 258 -31.16 40.95 6.22
C ALA A 258 -30.70 42.39 5.91
N ALA A 259 -30.88 42.87 4.70
CA ALA A 259 -30.59 44.26 4.30
C ALA A 259 -31.45 45.27 5.08
N THR A 260 -32.79 45.03 5.19
CA THR A 260 -33.69 45.90 5.93
C THR A 260 -33.32 46.02 7.40
N LEU A 261 -32.83 44.94 8.00
CA LEU A 261 -32.42 44.90 9.44
C LEU A 261 -30.94 45.21 9.64
N GLY A 262 -30.23 45.59 8.59
CA GLY A 262 -28.79 45.91 8.61
C GLY A 262 -27.89 44.77 9.04
N VAL A 263 -28.32 43.52 8.78
CA VAL A 263 -27.54 42.30 9.11
C VAL A 263 -26.67 41.92 7.95
N THR A 264 -25.36 41.83 8.16
CA THR A 264 -24.40 41.40 7.14
C THR A 264 -24.23 39.90 7.14
N PRO A 265 -23.86 39.28 5.99
CA PRO A 265 -23.48 37.86 5.94
C PRO A 265 -22.36 37.49 6.91
N GLN A 266 -21.42 38.42 7.13
CA GLN A 266 -20.33 38.27 8.12
C GLN A 266 -20.87 38.14 9.54
N ALA A 267 -21.82 39.00 9.95
CA ALA A 267 -22.42 38.92 11.28
C ALA A 267 -23.15 37.59 11.51
N ILE A 268 -23.83 37.05 10.48
CA ILE A 268 -24.46 35.72 10.54
C ILE A 268 -23.39 34.65 10.74
N SER A 269 -22.32 34.70 9.93
CA SER A 269 -21.23 33.73 10.00
C SER A 269 -20.54 33.73 11.36
N ASP A 270 -20.22 34.92 11.90
CA ASP A 270 -19.53 35.04 13.17
C ASP A 270 -20.41 34.57 14.34
N ALA A 271 -21.69 34.93 14.35
CA ALA A 271 -22.62 34.46 15.38
C ALA A 271 -22.74 32.92 15.37
N LEU A 272 -22.90 32.32 14.21
CA LEU A 272 -22.97 30.87 14.07
C LEU A 272 -21.67 30.17 14.47
N ARG A 273 -20.53 30.68 14.03
CA ARG A 273 -19.23 30.13 14.36
C ARG A 273 -18.99 30.11 15.86
N ILE A 274 -19.16 31.26 16.51
CA ILE A 274 -19.00 31.39 17.98
C ILE A 274 -19.98 30.47 18.71
N ALA A 275 -21.24 30.46 18.31
CA ALA A 275 -22.25 29.64 18.94
C ALA A 275 -22.01 28.12 18.81
N THR A 276 -21.49 27.65 17.70
CA THR A 276 -21.33 26.21 17.41
C THR A 276 -19.96 25.66 17.71
N GLN A 277 -18.90 26.33 17.27
CA GLN A 277 -17.51 25.87 17.37
C GLN A 277 -16.67 26.61 18.41
N GLY A 278 -17.00 27.85 18.69
CA GLY A 278 -16.18 28.82 19.41
C GLY A 278 -15.45 29.74 18.45
N ASP A 279 -14.70 30.70 18.98
CA ASP A 279 -13.92 31.63 18.17
C ASP A 279 -12.63 31.01 17.63
N TYR A 280 -11.93 31.71 16.74
CA TYR A 280 -10.64 31.28 16.21
C TYR A 280 -9.61 31.17 17.35
N THR A 281 -8.75 30.18 17.30
CA THR A 281 -7.72 29.90 18.31
C THR A 281 -6.84 31.11 18.62
N GLN A 282 -6.58 31.94 17.58
CA GLN A 282 -5.80 33.19 17.75
C GLN A 282 -6.53 34.29 18.52
N GLN A 283 -7.86 34.27 18.57
CA GLN A 283 -8.70 35.25 19.19
C GLN A 283 -9.24 34.79 20.56
N LEU A 284 -9.03 33.52 20.93
CA LEU A 284 -9.48 32.97 22.19
C LEU A 284 -8.75 33.63 23.38
N PRO A 285 -9.48 34.06 24.44
CA PRO A 285 -8.86 34.42 25.69
C PRO A 285 -8.10 33.23 26.27
N LYS A 286 -6.98 33.51 26.92
CA LYS A 286 -6.11 32.48 27.48
C LYS A 286 -6.06 32.54 28.99
N LEU A 287 -6.24 31.41 29.64
CA LEU A 287 -5.97 31.22 31.05
C LEU A 287 -4.50 30.83 31.23
N ASN A 288 -3.75 31.70 31.90
CA ASN A 288 -2.36 31.45 32.23
C ASN A 288 -2.26 30.63 33.51
N LEU A 289 -1.79 29.40 33.39
CA LEU A 289 -1.39 28.56 34.51
C LEU A 289 0.13 28.60 34.65
N GLU A 290 0.70 28.19 35.78
CA GLU A 290 2.13 28.24 36.05
C GLU A 290 2.96 27.46 34.98
N GLN A 291 2.42 26.37 34.45
CA GLN A 291 3.15 25.49 33.52
C GLN A 291 2.65 25.54 32.06
N ARG A 292 1.46 26.09 31.81
CA ARG A 292 0.85 26.12 30.47
C ARG A 292 -0.23 27.18 30.32
N GLN A 293 -0.51 27.59 29.10
CA GLN A 293 -1.67 28.38 28.73
C GLN A 293 -2.80 27.47 28.24
N LEU A 294 -4.04 27.77 28.66
CA LEU A 294 -5.26 27.09 28.22
C LEU A 294 -6.15 28.07 27.47
N ASP A 295 -6.67 27.66 26.32
CA ASP A 295 -7.64 28.45 25.57
C ASP A 295 -9.02 28.37 26.25
N ILE A 296 -9.69 29.52 26.41
CA ILE A 296 -11.05 29.59 26.93
C ILE A 296 -11.99 29.61 25.73
N VAL A 297 -12.74 28.53 25.52
CA VAL A 297 -13.70 28.40 24.43
C VAL A 297 -15.12 28.61 24.95
N VAL A 298 -15.79 29.65 24.42
CA VAL A 298 -17.21 29.92 24.71
C VAL A 298 -18.06 29.45 23.55
N ARG A 299 -19.03 28.59 23.81
CA ARG A 299 -19.97 28.07 22.79
C ARG A 299 -21.30 27.68 23.48
N LEU A 300 -22.35 27.49 22.68
CA LEU A 300 -23.59 26.94 23.18
C LEU A 300 -23.40 25.54 23.78
N ASN A 301 -24.24 25.21 24.76
CA ASN A 301 -24.27 23.88 25.32
C ASN A 301 -24.63 22.85 24.23
N ARG A 302 -24.38 21.56 24.50
CA ARG A 302 -24.53 20.47 23.51
C ARG A 302 -25.96 20.37 22.98
N ASP A 303 -26.95 20.43 23.86
CA ASP A 303 -28.36 20.25 23.51
C ASP A 303 -28.87 21.37 22.62
N ALA A 304 -28.48 22.61 22.92
CA ALA A 304 -28.83 23.77 22.10
C ALA A 304 -28.18 23.70 20.69
N ARG A 305 -26.96 23.18 20.57
CA ARG A 305 -26.29 23.01 19.27
C ARG A 305 -26.92 21.92 18.41
N LEU A 306 -27.58 20.93 19.01
CA LEU A 306 -28.28 19.84 18.30
C LEU A 306 -29.73 20.24 17.94
N SER A 307 -30.24 21.32 18.44
CA SER A 307 -31.61 21.79 18.21
C SER A 307 -31.66 22.84 17.10
N MET A 308 -32.32 22.56 15.99
CA MET A 308 -32.53 23.50 14.89
C MET A 308 -33.30 24.75 15.38
N GLU A 309 -34.26 24.57 16.32
CA GLU A 309 -35.02 25.66 16.88
C GLU A 309 -34.18 26.57 17.80
N ALA A 310 -33.24 26.00 18.54
CA ALA A 310 -32.28 26.78 19.33
C ALA A 310 -31.33 27.58 18.42
N LEU A 311 -30.87 26.98 17.31
CA LEU A 311 -30.02 27.67 16.33
C LEU A 311 -30.76 28.86 15.68
N LYS A 312 -32.07 28.75 15.36
CA LYS A 312 -32.86 29.86 14.83
C LYS A 312 -32.96 31.03 15.78
N ARG A 313 -32.81 30.81 17.10
CA ARG A 313 -32.89 31.84 18.15
C ARG A 313 -31.55 32.51 18.48
N ILE A 314 -30.49 32.15 17.78
CA ILE A 314 -29.18 32.80 17.97
C ILE A 314 -29.31 34.28 17.63
N PRO A 315 -28.89 35.19 18.54
CA PRO A 315 -28.89 36.62 18.29
C PRO A 315 -27.77 36.97 17.29
N VAL A 316 -28.12 37.72 16.26
CA VAL A 316 -27.19 38.26 15.25
C VAL A 316 -27.23 39.77 15.31
N GLN A 317 -26.08 40.43 15.22
CA GLN A 317 -25.98 41.89 15.27
C GLN A 317 -26.48 42.52 13.98
N GLY A 318 -27.47 43.38 14.06
CA GLY A 318 -27.94 44.26 12.98
C GLY A 318 -27.61 45.72 13.27
N SER A 319 -28.08 46.66 12.41
CA SER A 319 -27.85 48.11 12.55
C SER A 319 -28.57 48.70 13.75
N ASP A 320 -29.78 48.25 14.05
CA ASP A 320 -30.65 48.82 15.09
C ASP A 320 -30.75 47.92 16.32
N GLY A 321 -29.84 46.95 16.46
CA GLY A 321 -29.84 46.03 17.59
C GLY A 321 -29.68 44.56 17.18
N THR A 322 -29.92 43.64 18.13
CA THR A 322 -29.82 42.20 17.88
C THR A 322 -31.12 41.64 17.30
N VAL A 323 -30.98 40.81 16.27
CA VAL A 323 -32.09 40.15 15.56
C VAL A 323 -31.90 38.63 15.68
N MET A 324 -33.00 37.87 15.73
CA MET A 324 -32.87 36.40 15.71
C MET A 324 -32.48 35.88 14.35
N LEU A 325 -31.56 34.89 14.27
CA LEU A 325 -31.05 34.29 13.05
C LEU A 325 -32.20 33.79 12.11
N GLY A 326 -33.23 33.17 12.67
CA GLY A 326 -34.36 32.65 11.90
C GLY A 326 -35.19 33.71 11.17
N GLN A 327 -35.09 35.02 11.55
CA GLN A 327 -35.72 36.12 10.85
C GLN A 327 -34.94 36.50 9.58
N VAL A 328 -33.62 36.42 9.61
CA VAL A 328 -32.71 36.90 8.56
C VAL A 328 -32.11 35.75 7.70
N ALA A 329 -32.31 34.51 8.12
CA ALA A 329 -31.83 33.35 7.40
C ALA A 329 -32.80 32.17 7.47
N GLU A 330 -32.78 31.32 6.46
CA GLU A 330 -33.46 30.04 6.43
C GLU A 330 -32.46 28.93 6.76
N LEU A 331 -32.82 28.07 7.71
CA LEU A 331 -32.01 26.93 8.13
C LEU A 331 -32.65 25.63 7.64
N SER A 332 -31.92 24.83 6.87
CA SER A 332 -32.33 23.52 6.39
C SER A 332 -31.25 22.48 6.63
N LEU A 333 -31.66 21.21 6.68
CA LEU A 333 -30.72 20.10 6.68
C LEU A 333 -30.39 19.72 5.26
N GLY A 334 -29.09 19.61 4.97
CA GLY A 334 -28.59 19.14 3.70
C GLY A 334 -27.53 18.05 3.87
N GLY A 335 -27.07 17.51 2.77
CA GLY A 335 -25.97 16.56 2.72
C GLY A 335 -24.89 17.04 1.76
N GLY A 336 -23.67 17.10 2.25
CA GLY A 336 -22.51 17.43 1.43
C GLY A 336 -21.41 16.37 1.53
N PRO A 337 -20.49 16.29 0.56
CA PRO A 337 -19.35 15.40 0.67
C PRO A 337 -18.48 15.87 1.84
N ALA A 338 -18.17 14.94 2.75
CA ALA A 338 -17.32 15.25 3.90
C ALA A 338 -15.91 15.69 3.48
N ILE A 339 -15.40 15.12 2.40
CA ILE A 339 -14.08 15.42 1.82
C ILE A 339 -14.20 15.45 0.30
N ILE A 340 -13.60 16.43 -0.33
CA ILE A 340 -13.44 16.51 -1.80
C ILE A 340 -11.97 16.22 -2.10
N SER A 341 -11.71 14.99 -2.53
CA SER A 341 -10.37 14.57 -2.94
C SER A 341 -10.10 14.93 -4.40
N ARG A 342 -8.84 15.29 -4.68
CA ARG A 342 -8.37 15.55 -6.05
C ARG A 342 -7.08 14.77 -6.28
N TYR A 343 -6.94 14.26 -7.48
CA TYR A 343 -5.72 13.63 -7.97
C TYR A 343 -5.35 14.22 -9.32
N ASP A 344 -4.14 14.70 -9.44
CA ASP A 344 -3.63 15.39 -10.64
C ASP A 344 -4.58 16.52 -11.12
N ARG A 345 -5.13 17.30 -10.16
CA ARG A 345 -6.11 18.37 -10.30
C ARG A 345 -7.54 17.93 -10.57
N ASP A 346 -7.78 16.74 -11.09
CA ASP A 346 -9.13 16.20 -11.31
C ASP A 346 -9.75 15.73 -9.98
N ARG A 347 -11.07 15.78 -9.90
CA ARG A 347 -11.78 15.20 -8.76
C ARG A 347 -11.58 13.68 -8.76
N SER A 348 -11.40 13.11 -7.57
CA SER A 348 -11.17 11.69 -7.41
C SER A 348 -12.08 11.06 -6.36
N ILE A 349 -12.57 9.88 -6.66
CA ILE A 349 -13.24 8.99 -5.71
C ILE A 349 -12.35 7.76 -5.56
N THR A 350 -11.92 7.51 -4.33
CA THR A 350 -11.06 6.36 -4.02
C THR A 350 -11.91 5.17 -3.61
N LEU A 351 -11.69 4.04 -4.26
CA LEU A 351 -12.24 2.74 -3.90
C LEU A 351 -11.10 1.92 -3.30
N THR A 352 -11.31 1.40 -2.11
CA THR A 352 -10.34 0.55 -1.40
C THR A 352 -10.96 -0.83 -1.22
N ILE A 353 -10.26 -1.84 -1.69
CA ILE A 353 -10.65 -3.25 -1.67
C ILE A 353 -9.66 -3.99 -0.76
N GLU A 354 -10.15 -4.61 0.28
CA GLU A 354 -9.33 -5.43 1.17
C GLU A 354 -9.01 -6.78 0.52
N LEU A 355 -7.73 -7.15 0.53
CA LEU A 355 -7.25 -8.42 -0.02
C LEU A 355 -7.42 -9.52 1.04
N ALA A 356 -8.43 -10.38 0.89
CA ALA A 356 -8.67 -11.48 1.84
C ALA A 356 -7.89 -12.74 1.45
N GLU A 357 -8.33 -13.42 0.40
CA GLU A 357 -7.75 -14.69 -0.07
C GLU A 357 -6.86 -14.49 -1.30
N LYS A 358 -7.17 -13.50 -2.12
CA LYS A 358 -6.50 -13.22 -3.40
C LYS A 358 -5.34 -12.26 -3.24
N GLY A 359 -4.31 -12.45 -4.07
CA GLY A 359 -3.21 -11.52 -4.19
C GLY A 359 -3.57 -10.22 -4.92
N LEU A 360 -2.74 -9.18 -4.74
CA LEU A 360 -2.94 -7.86 -5.35
C LEU A 360 -3.07 -7.95 -6.88
N GLY A 361 -2.21 -8.75 -7.53
CA GLY A 361 -2.23 -8.91 -8.99
C GLY A 361 -3.53 -9.54 -9.50
N GLU A 362 -4.03 -10.57 -8.83
CA GLU A 362 -5.28 -11.24 -9.19
C GLU A 362 -6.49 -10.32 -9.04
N VAL A 363 -6.53 -9.54 -7.95
CA VAL A 363 -7.63 -8.58 -7.73
C VAL A 363 -7.58 -7.46 -8.75
N LYS A 364 -6.39 -6.94 -9.07
CA LYS A 364 -6.22 -5.93 -10.13
C LYS A 364 -6.73 -6.44 -11.49
N GLU A 365 -6.37 -7.66 -11.86
CA GLU A 365 -6.83 -8.27 -13.11
C GLU A 365 -8.36 -8.48 -13.09
N ALA A 366 -8.91 -8.98 -11.99
CA ALA A 366 -10.36 -9.13 -11.83
C ALA A 366 -11.10 -7.80 -11.96
N VAL A 367 -10.56 -6.73 -11.36
CA VAL A 367 -11.14 -5.37 -11.44
C VAL A 367 -11.08 -4.80 -12.86
N SER A 368 -9.96 -4.97 -13.57
CA SER A 368 -9.83 -4.51 -14.95
C SER A 368 -10.79 -5.20 -15.92
N ASN A 369 -11.24 -6.41 -15.57
CA ASN A 369 -12.20 -7.19 -16.36
C ASN A 369 -13.67 -6.89 -16.03
N LEU A 370 -13.98 -6.04 -15.04
CA LEU A 370 -15.36 -5.68 -14.71
C LEU A 370 -16.04 -4.92 -15.84
N PRO A 371 -17.34 -5.18 -16.10
CA PRO A 371 -18.09 -4.47 -17.14
C PRO A 371 -18.10 -2.95 -16.95
N SER A 372 -18.26 -2.48 -15.71
CA SER A 372 -18.25 -1.07 -15.36
C SER A 372 -16.89 -0.37 -15.58
N VAL A 373 -15.79 -1.12 -15.50
CA VAL A 373 -14.44 -0.62 -15.77
C VAL A 373 -14.13 -0.59 -17.27
N ARG A 374 -14.64 -1.58 -18.02
CA ARG A 374 -14.46 -1.62 -19.49
C ARG A 374 -15.30 -0.58 -20.23
N GLN A 375 -16.39 -0.11 -19.62
CA GLN A 375 -17.33 0.85 -20.19
C GLN A 375 -17.40 2.13 -19.36
N LEU A 376 -16.24 2.74 -19.10
CA LEU A 376 -16.18 4.01 -18.38
C LEU A 376 -16.78 5.15 -19.24
N PRO A 377 -17.54 6.08 -18.64
CA PRO A 377 -18.01 7.29 -19.33
C PRO A 377 -16.84 8.16 -19.80
N ASP A 378 -17.05 8.90 -20.89
CA ASP A 378 -16.06 9.84 -21.41
C ASP A 378 -15.60 10.83 -20.34
N GLY A 379 -14.28 11.01 -20.21
CA GLY A 379 -13.66 11.90 -19.24
C GLY A 379 -13.54 11.32 -17.82
N VAL A 380 -13.88 10.03 -17.62
CA VAL A 380 -13.65 9.30 -16.37
C VAL A 380 -12.53 8.29 -16.59
N HIS A 381 -11.55 8.28 -15.72
CA HIS A 381 -10.39 7.39 -15.80
C HIS A 381 -10.21 6.61 -14.50
N LEU A 382 -9.72 5.38 -14.62
CA LEU A 382 -9.35 4.54 -13.50
C LEU A 382 -7.83 4.54 -13.36
N GLN A 383 -7.35 4.80 -12.15
CA GLN A 383 -5.92 4.85 -11.87
C GLN A 383 -5.59 4.02 -10.63
N ASP A 384 -4.62 3.13 -10.76
CA ASP A 384 -4.07 2.39 -9.62
C ASP A 384 -3.41 3.34 -8.63
N ARG A 385 -3.55 3.06 -7.33
CA ARG A 385 -2.95 3.83 -6.25
C ARG A 385 -2.26 2.92 -5.25
N GLY A 386 -1.35 3.53 -4.47
CA GLY A 386 -0.65 2.81 -3.41
C GLY A 386 0.18 1.64 -3.95
N ASP A 387 -0.01 0.46 -3.37
CA ASP A 387 0.79 -0.72 -3.69
C ASP A 387 0.71 -1.16 -5.15
N ALA A 388 -0.45 -1.00 -5.78
CA ALA A 388 -0.63 -1.35 -7.19
C ALA A 388 0.15 -0.43 -8.13
N GLU A 389 0.18 0.87 -7.83
CA GLU A 389 0.99 1.87 -8.54
C GLU A 389 2.48 1.58 -8.34
N MET A 390 2.91 1.37 -7.09
CA MET A 390 4.30 1.03 -6.76
C MET A 390 4.75 -0.28 -7.41
N MET A 391 3.87 -1.27 -7.47
CA MET A 391 4.14 -2.54 -8.12
C MET A 391 4.35 -2.38 -9.63
N ALA A 392 3.52 -1.57 -10.29
CA ALA A 392 3.65 -1.30 -11.72
C ALA A 392 4.96 -0.55 -12.03
N GLU A 393 5.30 0.48 -11.23
CA GLU A 393 6.58 1.19 -11.34
C GLU A 393 7.77 0.26 -11.09
N MET A 394 7.65 -0.62 -10.09
CA MET A 394 8.69 -1.59 -9.74
C MET A 394 8.97 -2.55 -10.91
N PHE A 395 7.94 -3.17 -11.49
CA PHE A 395 8.13 -4.10 -12.58
C PHE A 395 8.67 -3.43 -13.85
N SER A 396 8.13 -2.29 -14.23
CA SER A 396 8.61 -1.55 -15.42
C SER A 396 10.06 -1.09 -15.25
N GLY A 397 10.38 -0.50 -14.10
CA GLY A 397 11.73 -0.07 -13.76
C GLY A 397 12.71 -1.25 -13.67
N PHE A 398 12.29 -2.37 -13.08
CA PHE A 398 13.10 -3.57 -12.98
C PHE A 398 13.44 -4.16 -14.35
N VAL A 399 12.46 -4.31 -15.25
CA VAL A 399 12.68 -4.83 -16.61
C VAL A 399 13.67 -3.93 -17.36
N MET A 400 13.49 -2.60 -17.29
CA MET A 400 14.40 -1.65 -17.92
C MET A 400 15.83 -1.76 -17.36
N ALA A 401 15.96 -1.81 -16.03
CA ALA A 401 17.25 -1.94 -15.36
C ALA A 401 17.94 -3.28 -15.66
N MET A 402 17.16 -4.37 -15.77
CA MET A 402 17.66 -5.69 -16.11
C MET A 402 18.18 -5.75 -17.56
N LEU A 403 17.44 -5.18 -18.51
CA LEU A 403 17.89 -5.06 -19.90
C LEU A 403 19.17 -4.23 -20.01
N ALA A 404 19.22 -3.07 -19.36
CA ALA A 404 20.42 -2.24 -19.31
C ALA A 404 21.59 -2.99 -18.66
N GLY A 405 21.35 -3.78 -17.61
CA GLY A 405 22.34 -4.62 -16.95
C GLY A 405 22.92 -5.68 -17.88
N VAL A 406 22.07 -6.41 -18.60
CA VAL A 406 22.49 -7.41 -19.59
C VAL A 406 23.33 -6.77 -20.70
N LEU A 407 22.91 -5.60 -21.21
CA LEU A 407 23.67 -4.85 -22.23
C LEU A 407 25.04 -4.41 -21.72
N CYS A 408 25.12 -3.89 -20.50
CA CYS A 408 26.39 -3.50 -19.88
C CYS A 408 27.32 -4.73 -19.72
N ILE A 409 26.79 -5.86 -19.21
CA ILE A 409 27.58 -7.08 -19.09
C ILE A 409 28.07 -7.55 -20.46
N TRP A 410 27.19 -7.58 -21.46
CA TRP A 410 27.53 -7.95 -22.83
C TRP A 410 28.66 -7.07 -23.39
N ALA A 411 28.55 -5.73 -23.26
CA ALA A 411 29.56 -4.79 -23.73
C ALA A 411 30.93 -5.03 -23.05
N VAL A 412 30.94 -5.20 -21.73
CA VAL A 412 32.19 -5.49 -20.99
C VAL A 412 32.81 -6.81 -21.43
N LEU A 413 31.99 -7.85 -21.62
CA LEU A 413 32.50 -9.18 -22.10
C LEU A 413 33.01 -9.12 -23.52
N VAL A 414 32.39 -8.35 -24.42
CA VAL A 414 32.91 -8.13 -25.80
C VAL A 414 34.29 -7.48 -25.74
N LEU A 415 34.48 -6.49 -24.92
CA LEU A 415 35.78 -5.84 -24.74
C LEU A 415 36.81 -6.77 -24.13
N LEU A 416 36.43 -7.63 -23.19
CA LEU A 416 37.32 -8.58 -22.52
C LEU A 416 37.76 -9.70 -23.45
N PHE A 417 36.81 -10.36 -24.13
CA PHE A 417 37.08 -11.52 -24.99
C PHE A 417 37.39 -11.15 -26.44
N LYS A 418 37.27 -9.89 -26.84
CA LYS A 418 37.46 -9.41 -28.24
C LYS A 418 36.65 -10.22 -29.24
N SER A 419 35.49 -10.69 -28.84
CA SER A 419 34.61 -11.56 -29.65
C SER A 419 33.15 -11.26 -29.32
N PHE A 420 32.26 -11.28 -30.30
CA PHE A 420 30.83 -11.11 -30.12
C PHE A 420 30.10 -12.39 -29.70
N LEU A 421 30.67 -13.57 -29.99
CA LEU A 421 30.03 -14.86 -29.74
C LEU A 421 30.24 -15.37 -28.31
N HIS A 422 31.41 -15.17 -27.70
CA HIS A 422 31.68 -15.61 -26.33
C HIS A 422 30.75 -14.99 -25.28
N PRO A 423 30.43 -13.68 -25.33
CA PRO A 423 29.44 -13.08 -24.45
C PRO A 423 28.05 -13.70 -24.57
N VAL A 424 27.61 -14.04 -25.78
CA VAL A 424 26.30 -14.68 -26.02
C VAL A 424 26.23 -16.05 -25.35
N THR A 425 27.30 -16.86 -25.45
CA THR A 425 27.35 -18.16 -24.78
C THR A 425 27.34 -18.04 -23.27
N ILE A 426 28.06 -17.07 -22.71
CA ILE A 426 28.06 -16.78 -21.25
C ILE A 426 26.65 -16.34 -20.78
N LEU A 427 26.04 -15.41 -21.51
CA LEU A 427 24.72 -14.85 -21.14
C LEU A 427 23.58 -15.86 -21.41
N SER A 428 23.76 -16.89 -22.21
CA SER A 428 22.73 -17.94 -22.42
C SER A 428 22.40 -18.73 -21.15
N ALA A 429 23.23 -18.66 -20.11
CA ALA A 429 22.95 -19.25 -18.80
C ALA A 429 21.90 -18.46 -17.99
N LEU A 430 21.74 -17.15 -18.27
CA LEU A 430 20.81 -16.29 -17.52
C LEU A 430 19.34 -16.69 -17.66
N PRO A 431 18.79 -16.93 -18.87
CA PRO A 431 17.42 -17.38 -19.02
C PRO A 431 17.11 -18.66 -18.24
N LEU A 432 18.04 -19.62 -18.23
CA LEU A 432 17.88 -20.88 -17.49
C LEU A 432 17.87 -20.65 -15.97
N ALA A 433 18.74 -19.78 -15.47
CA ALA A 433 18.80 -19.45 -14.05
C ALA A 433 17.53 -18.72 -13.58
N ILE A 434 17.03 -17.77 -14.38
CA ILE A 434 15.77 -17.05 -14.12
C ILE A 434 14.60 -18.05 -14.14
N GLY A 435 14.57 -18.96 -15.10
CA GLY A 435 13.56 -20.02 -15.18
C GLY A 435 13.57 -20.92 -13.94
N GLY A 436 14.77 -21.33 -13.50
CA GLY A 436 14.94 -22.10 -12.26
C GLY A 436 14.42 -21.37 -11.02
N SER A 437 14.60 -20.05 -10.97
CA SER A 437 14.08 -19.21 -9.87
C SER A 437 12.55 -19.22 -9.83
N PHE A 438 11.87 -19.06 -10.97
CA PHE A 438 10.41 -19.08 -11.02
C PHE A 438 9.85 -20.44 -10.59
N VAL A 439 10.45 -21.53 -11.03
CA VAL A 439 10.07 -22.88 -10.60
C VAL A 439 10.27 -23.05 -9.09
N SER A 440 11.39 -22.57 -8.55
CA SER A 440 11.67 -22.65 -7.11
C SER A 440 10.68 -21.84 -6.27
N LEU A 441 10.30 -20.64 -6.74
CA LEU A 441 9.29 -19.79 -6.07
C LEU A 441 7.92 -20.47 -6.06
N LEU A 442 7.51 -21.08 -7.17
CA LEU A 442 6.26 -21.79 -7.27
C LEU A 442 6.20 -22.99 -6.31
N LEU A 443 7.29 -23.77 -6.24
CA LEU A 443 7.39 -24.90 -5.32
C LEU A 443 7.40 -24.47 -3.85
N ALA A 444 8.04 -23.35 -3.54
CA ALA A 444 8.11 -22.78 -2.21
C ALA A 444 6.87 -21.97 -1.84
N LYS A 445 5.94 -21.74 -2.77
CA LYS A 445 4.70 -20.94 -2.59
C LYS A 445 4.98 -19.51 -2.13
N TYR A 446 6.01 -18.89 -2.70
CA TYR A 446 6.34 -17.48 -2.46
C TYR A 446 5.84 -16.60 -3.60
N ASP A 447 5.42 -15.37 -3.22
CA ASP A 447 4.96 -14.36 -4.16
C ASP A 447 6.11 -13.68 -4.90
N LEU A 448 5.87 -13.25 -6.14
CA LEU A 448 6.79 -12.40 -6.88
C LEU A 448 6.74 -10.98 -6.30
N SER A 449 7.74 -10.63 -5.51
CA SER A 449 7.77 -9.43 -4.68
C SER A 449 9.12 -8.71 -4.77
N LEU A 450 9.23 -7.50 -4.18
CA LEU A 450 10.47 -6.71 -4.17
C LEU A 450 11.71 -7.51 -3.73
N PRO A 451 11.70 -8.29 -2.62
CA PRO A 451 12.85 -9.12 -2.24
C PRO A 451 13.24 -10.16 -3.29
N VAL A 452 12.26 -10.73 -4.00
CA VAL A 452 12.50 -11.71 -5.06
C VAL A 452 13.20 -11.05 -6.25
N LEU A 453 12.77 -9.84 -6.66
CA LEU A 453 13.43 -9.10 -7.72
C LEU A 453 14.88 -8.75 -7.38
N ILE A 454 15.15 -8.40 -6.13
CA ILE A 454 16.51 -8.21 -5.61
C ILE A 454 17.31 -9.51 -5.72
N GLY A 455 16.72 -10.65 -5.37
CA GLY A 455 17.31 -11.97 -5.51
C GLY A 455 17.64 -12.31 -6.98
N LEU A 456 16.76 -11.97 -7.92
CA LEU A 456 16.98 -12.19 -9.36
C LEU A 456 18.18 -11.36 -9.88
N VAL A 457 18.32 -10.11 -9.47
CA VAL A 457 19.49 -9.28 -9.83
C VAL A 457 20.78 -9.90 -9.29
N THR A 458 20.76 -10.36 -8.05
CA THR A 458 21.91 -11.02 -7.41
C THR A 458 22.28 -12.30 -8.16
N LEU A 459 21.27 -13.10 -8.51
CA LEU A 459 21.43 -14.34 -9.26
C LEU A 459 22.08 -14.09 -10.63
N MET A 460 21.68 -13.04 -11.36
CA MET A 460 22.32 -12.67 -12.62
C MET A 460 23.83 -12.45 -12.45
N GLY A 461 24.25 -11.75 -11.40
CA GLY A 461 25.65 -11.50 -11.11
C GLY A 461 26.42 -12.79 -10.82
N ILE A 462 25.86 -13.69 -10.00
CA ILE A 462 26.50 -14.95 -9.62
C ILE A 462 26.61 -15.89 -10.82
N VAL A 463 25.54 -16.04 -11.61
CA VAL A 463 25.51 -16.92 -12.79
C VAL A 463 26.51 -16.45 -13.84
N THR A 464 26.54 -15.12 -14.10
CA THR A 464 27.49 -14.55 -15.06
C THR A 464 28.94 -14.79 -14.62
N LYS A 465 29.26 -14.59 -13.32
CA LYS A 465 30.59 -14.87 -12.79
C LYS A 465 30.99 -16.34 -12.99
N ASN A 466 30.11 -17.26 -12.67
CA ASN A 466 30.39 -18.69 -12.83
C ASN A 466 30.56 -19.09 -14.29
N SER A 467 29.75 -18.51 -15.19
CA SER A 467 29.84 -18.76 -16.62
C SER A 467 31.13 -18.23 -17.26
N ILE A 468 31.63 -17.07 -16.79
CA ILE A 468 32.91 -16.49 -17.19
C ILE A 468 34.03 -17.45 -16.83
N LEU A 469 34.06 -17.96 -15.59
CA LEU A 469 35.08 -18.92 -15.12
C LEU A 469 35.09 -20.25 -15.89
N LEU A 470 33.99 -20.64 -16.53
CA LEU A 470 33.88 -21.84 -17.33
C LEU A 470 34.38 -21.63 -18.77
N VAL A 471 34.35 -20.40 -19.27
CA VAL A 471 34.74 -20.06 -20.64
C VAL A 471 36.21 -19.62 -20.73
N GLU A 472 36.76 -19.05 -19.66
CA GLU A 472 38.18 -18.69 -19.52
C GLU A 472 39.03 -19.95 -19.27
#